data_646f9c7f39888b824cbd6285b37989e6
#
_entry.id   646f9c7f39888b824cbd6285b37989e6
#
_cell.length_a   1.000
_cell.length_b   1.000
_cell.length_c   1.000
_cell.angle_alpha   90.00
_cell.angle_beta   90.00
_cell.angle_gamma   90.00
#
_symmetry.space_group_name_H-M   'P 1'
#
loop_
_entity.id
_entity.type
_entity.pdbx_description
1 polymer ?
#
loop_
_entity_poly.entity_id
_entity_poly.type
_entity_poly.pdbx_seq_one_letter_code
_entity_poly.pdbx_strand_id
1 'polypeptide(L)'
;MNEDMTGGCLCGAVRYRCQGEPSSMGLCQCKRCQRQSGSAFLIATVFAREAVTFEQGELRTYASFDEEGSGLYRHFCPDCGSAIMITLDRYPGIRSMMGGTLDDKTRIKPTFSLWCSSGQPWLLLPEGIRLHADYPNGLIA
;
A
#
# COMPACT_ATOMS: atom_id res chain seq x y z
N MET A 1 -17.62 -7.27 15.81
CA MET A 1 -17.47 -7.07 14.37
C MET A 1 -16.59 -5.85 14.14
N ASN A 2 -15.66 -5.98 13.22
CA ASN A 2 -14.82 -4.86 12.89
C ASN A 2 -15.53 -3.92 11.93
N GLU A 3 -15.43 -2.63 12.20
CA GLU A 3 -15.98 -1.63 11.31
C GLU A 3 -15.17 -1.55 10.01
N ASP A 4 -15.81 -1.16 8.93
CA ASP A 4 -15.14 -0.92 7.66
C ASP A 4 -14.11 0.20 7.80
N MET A 5 -13.07 0.12 6.99
CA MET A 5 -12.05 1.17 6.92
C MET A 5 -12.33 2.04 5.71
N THR A 6 -12.45 3.33 5.93
CA THR A 6 -12.64 4.31 4.85
C THR A 6 -11.38 5.12 4.61
N GLY A 7 -11.23 5.65 3.43
CA GLY A 7 -10.11 6.48 3.08
C GLY A 7 -10.34 7.29 1.81
N GLY A 8 -9.33 8.05 1.44
CA GLY A 8 -9.39 8.86 0.24
C GLY A 8 -8.16 9.74 0.04
N CYS A 9 -8.18 10.51 -1.04
CA CYS A 9 -7.08 11.39 -1.41
C CYS A 9 -7.11 12.73 -0.68
N LEU A 10 -6.03 13.47 -0.81
CA LEU A 10 -5.85 14.78 -0.18
C LEU A 10 -6.96 15.77 -0.57
N CYS A 11 -7.34 15.84 -1.85
CA CYS A 11 -8.34 16.81 -2.31
C CYS A 11 -9.78 16.34 -2.09
N GLY A 12 -9.99 15.08 -1.69
CA GLY A 12 -11.32 14.54 -1.45
C GLY A 12 -12.04 14.01 -2.69
N ALA A 13 -11.46 14.14 -3.88
CA ALA A 13 -12.09 13.67 -5.11
C ALA A 13 -12.25 12.15 -5.15
N VAL A 14 -11.31 11.41 -4.54
CA VAL A 14 -11.33 9.95 -4.47
C VAL A 14 -11.71 9.52 -3.05
N ARG A 15 -12.72 8.65 -2.95
CA ARG A 15 -13.14 8.05 -1.69
C ARG A 15 -13.33 6.55 -1.87
N TYR A 16 -12.90 5.77 -0.90
CA TYR A 16 -13.04 4.32 -0.93
C TYR A 16 -13.40 3.76 0.44
N ARG A 17 -13.92 2.54 0.42
CA ARG A 17 -14.29 1.76 1.60
C ARG A 17 -13.71 0.37 1.49
N CYS A 18 -13.11 -0.11 2.57
CA CYS A 18 -12.59 -1.46 2.69
C CYS A 18 -13.39 -2.21 3.75
N GLN A 19 -13.96 -3.33 3.38
CA GLN A 19 -14.75 -4.13 4.29
C GLN A 19 -13.86 -4.92 5.26
N GLY A 20 -14.07 -4.74 6.56
CA GLY A 20 -13.37 -5.48 7.60
C GLY A 20 -11.92 -5.06 7.80
N GLU A 21 -11.10 -6.00 8.22
CA GLU A 21 -9.68 -5.78 8.51
C GLU A 21 -8.81 -6.20 7.33
N PRO A 22 -7.66 -5.54 7.12
CA PRO A 22 -6.71 -6.00 6.14
C PRO A 22 -6.11 -7.35 6.53
N SER A 23 -5.75 -8.15 5.52
CA SER A 23 -5.06 -9.42 5.74
C SER A 23 -3.62 -9.23 6.19
N SER A 24 -3.00 -8.11 5.85
CA SER A 24 -1.67 -7.76 6.31
C SER A 24 -1.44 -6.25 6.23
N MET A 25 -0.54 -5.76 7.07
CA MET A 25 -0.03 -4.39 7.02
C MET A 25 1.48 -4.42 7.10
N GLY A 26 2.14 -3.75 6.19
CA GLY A 26 3.59 -3.71 6.16
C GLY A 26 4.13 -2.42 5.58
N LEU A 27 5.43 -2.23 5.80
CA LEU A 27 6.17 -1.12 5.22
C LEU A 27 7.00 -1.63 4.05
N CYS A 28 7.21 -0.79 3.08
CA CYS A 28 8.14 -1.06 1.99
C CYS A 28 9.12 0.10 1.84
N GLN A 29 10.41 -0.21 2.00
CA GLN A 29 11.50 0.74 1.92
C GLN A 29 12.25 0.66 0.57
N CYS A 30 11.71 -0.03 -0.42
CA CYS A 30 12.38 -0.09 -1.72
C CYS A 30 12.46 1.30 -2.35
N LYS A 31 13.47 1.50 -3.19
CA LYS A 31 13.72 2.81 -3.82
C LYS A 31 12.52 3.31 -4.64
N ARG A 32 11.79 2.40 -5.28
CA ARG A 32 10.60 2.75 -6.07
C ARG A 32 9.48 3.27 -5.18
N CYS A 33 9.25 2.61 -4.05
CA CYS A 33 8.24 3.04 -3.08
C CYS A 33 8.62 4.36 -2.42
N GLN A 34 9.91 4.56 -2.13
CA GLN A 34 10.40 5.84 -1.64
C GLN A 34 10.16 6.95 -2.66
N ARG A 35 10.46 6.72 -3.93
CA ARG A 35 10.27 7.73 -4.98
C ARG A 35 8.81 8.05 -5.20
N GLN A 36 7.97 7.03 -5.28
CA GLN A 36 6.55 7.24 -5.57
C GLN A 36 5.80 7.92 -4.43
N SER A 37 6.16 7.59 -3.19
CA SER A 37 5.54 8.18 -2.00
C SER A 37 6.17 9.52 -1.58
N GLY A 38 7.41 9.79 -2.01
CA GLY A 38 8.18 10.93 -1.52
C GLY A 38 8.55 10.81 -0.04
N SER A 39 8.63 9.58 0.48
CA SER A 39 8.89 9.28 1.89
C SER A 39 9.96 8.20 2.01
N ALA A 40 10.38 7.91 3.23
CA ALA A 40 11.31 6.82 3.53
C ALA A 40 10.70 5.43 3.33
N PHE A 41 9.39 5.33 3.28
CA PHE A 41 8.66 4.08 3.08
C PHE A 41 7.23 4.36 2.60
N LEU A 42 6.57 3.33 2.09
CA LEU A 42 5.12 3.34 1.97
C LEU A 42 4.53 2.34 2.95
N ILE A 43 3.28 2.58 3.33
CA ILE A 43 2.51 1.68 4.19
C ILE A 43 1.52 0.95 3.29
N ALA A 44 1.64 -0.38 3.22
CA ALA A 44 0.73 -1.22 2.47
C ALA A 44 -0.28 -1.85 3.41
N THR A 45 -1.55 -1.63 3.16
CA THR A 45 -2.65 -2.29 3.86
C THR A 45 -3.38 -3.17 2.86
N VAL A 46 -3.22 -4.48 2.99
CA VAL A 46 -3.63 -5.45 1.98
C VAL A 46 -5.02 -5.97 2.28
N PHE A 47 -5.92 -5.82 1.32
CA PHE A 47 -7.29 -6.33 1.40
C PHE A 47 -7.57 -7.28 0.24
N ALA A 48 -8.54 -8.17 0.42
CA ALA A 48 -9.10 -8.90 -0.71
C ALA A 48 -9.68 -7.89 -1.71
N ARG A 49 -9.56 -8.19 -2.98
CA ARG A 49 -10.03 -7.31 -4.06
C ARG A 49 -11.51 -6.93 -3.86
N GLU A 50 -12.33 -7.90 -3.50
CA GLU A 50 -13.78 -7.74 -3.34
C GLU A 50 -14.14 -6.88 -2.11
N ALA A 51 -13.22 -6.75 -1.16
CA ALA A 51 -13.44 -5.94 0.04
C ALA A 51 -13.30 -4.44 -0.23
N VAL A 52 -12.69 -4.04 -1.35
CA VAL A 52 -12.42 -2.63 -1.66
C VAL A 52 -13.44 -2.11 -2.66
N THR A 53 -14.16 -1.06 -2.27
CA THR A 53 -15.14 -0.38 -3.12
C THR A 53 -14.78 1.09 -3.23
N PHE A 54 -14.68 1.60 -4.46
CA PHE A 54 -14.52 3.04 -4.69
C PHE A 54 -15.89 3.68 -4.74
N GLU A 55 -16.14 4.57 -3.80
CA GLU A 55 -17.43 5.25 -3.66
C GLU A 55 -17.49 6.55 -4.46
N GLN A 56 -16.33 7.13 -4.77
CA GLN A 56 -16.24 8.40 -5.47
C GLN A 56 -14.89 8.51 -6.18
N GLY A 57 -14.91 9.08 -7.37
CA GLY A 57 -13.72 9.44 -8.13
C GLY A 57 -13.14 8.31 -8.97
N GLU A 58 -12.22 8.70 -9.84
CA GLU A 58 -11.47 7.81 -10.71
C GLU A 58 -9.98 7.93 -10.42
N LEU A 59 -9.24 6.87 -10.68
CA LEU A 59 -7.79 6.83 -10.48
C LEU A 59 -7.06 6.89 -11.80
N ARG A 60 -5.88 7.48 -11.77
CA ARG A 60 -4.89 7.35 -12.82
C ARG A 60 -3.89 6.27 -12.43
N THR A 61 -3.28 5.60 -13.41
CA THR A 61 -2.41 4.47 -13.18
C THR A 61 -1.07 4.64 -13.88
N TYR A 62 0.00 4.38 -13.13
CA TYR A 62 1.34 4.21 -13.67
C TYR A 62 1.70 2.73 -13.61
N ALA A 63 2.00 2.11 -14.75
CA ALA A 63 2.35 0.70 -14.84
C ALA A 63 3.85 0.52 -15.02
N SER A 64 4.41 -0.45 -14.29
CA SER A 64 5.77 -0.93 -14.51
C SER A 64 5.75 -2.45 -14.59
N PHE A 65 6.75 -3.03 -15.28
CA PHE A 65 6.80 -4.46 -15.54
C PHE A 65 8.18 -4.99 -15.16
N ASP A 66 8.21 -6.21 -14.60
CA ASP A 66 9.46 -6.89 -14.33
C ASP A 66 9.99 -7.60 -15.60
N GLU A 67 11.12 -8.29 -15.47
CA GLU A 67 11.76 -8.97 -16.60
C GLU A 67 10.90 -10.08 -17.20
N GLU A 68 9.97 -10.64 -16.43
CA GLU A 68 9.05 -11.69 -16.86
C GLU A 68 7.76 -11.12 -17.45
N GLY A 69 7.60 -9.79 -17.48
CA GLY A 69 6.42 -9.12 -17.99
C GLY A 69 5.28 -9.00 -16.99
N SER A 70 5.51 -9.31 -15.71
CA SER A 70 4.49 -9.14 -14.67
C SER A 70 4.38 -7.68 -14.27
N GLY A 71 3.15 -7.16 -14.27
CA GLY A 71 2.89 -5.75 -14.00
C GLY A 71 2.70 -5.43 -12.53
N LEU A 72 3.18 -4.26 -12.15
CA LEU A 72 2.87 -3.59 -10.90
C LEU A 72 2.25 -2.24 -11.26
N TYR A 73 1.07 -1.97 -10.73
CA TYR A 73 0.28 -0.80 -11.09
C TYR A 73 0.10 0.09 -9.88
N ARG A 74 0.52 1.35 -10.02
CA ARG A 74 0.39 2.37 -8.98
C ARG A 74 -0.73 3.31 -9.36
N HIS A 75 -1.79 3.31 -8.55
CA HIS A 75 -3.01 4.07 -8.79
C HIS A 75 -3.03 5.29 -7.87
N PHE A 76 -3.32 6.45 -8.45
CA PHE A 76 -3.28 7.72 -7.73
C PHE A 76 -4.39 8.65 -8.18
N CYS A 77 -4.69 9.65 -7.35
CA CYS A 77 -5.67 10.67 -7.71
C CYS A 77 -5.12 11.57 -8.82
N PRO A 78 -5.84 11.73 -9.94
CA PRO A 78 -5.35 12.57 -11.03
C PRO A 78 -5.32 14.07 -10.70
N ASP A 79 -6.09 14.50 -9.69
CA ASP A 79 -6.21 15.92 -9.34
C ASP A 79 -5.16 16.36 -8.32
N CYS A 80 -4.88 15.53 -7.28
CA CYS A 80 -3.94 15.92 -6.24
C CYS A 80 -2.69 15.04 -6.16
N GLY A 81 -2.63 13.94 -6.91
CA GLY A 81 -1.47 13.05 -6.96
C GLY A 81 -1.33 12.09 -5.78
N SER A 82 -2.27 12.06 -4.84
CA SER A 82 -2.22 11.12 -3.71
C SER A 82 -2.12 9.69 -4.19
N ALA A 83 -1.11 8.96 -3.71
CA ALA A 83 -0.99 7.53 -3.98
C ALA A 83 -2.08 6.78 -3.20
N ILE A 84 -2.91 6.00 -3.90
CA ILE A 84 -4.09 5.37 -3.30
C ILE A 84 -3.92 3.86 -3.17
N MET A 85 -3.45 3.18 -4.22
CA MET A 85 -3.52 1.73 -4.29
C MET A 85 -2.41 1.17 -5.18
N ILE A 86 -1.94 -0.02 -4.84
CA ILE A 86 -1.08 -0.82 -5.72
C ILE A 86 -1.78 -2.13 -6.02
N THR A 87 -1.77 -2.54 -7.28
CA THR A 87 -2.21 -3.86 -7.71
C THR A 87 -1.10 -4.57 -8.48
N LEU A 88 -1.15 -5.90 -8.49
CA LEU A 88 -0.09 -6.73 -9.04
C LEU A 88 -0.69 -7.85 -9.90
N ASP A 89 -0.09 -8.10 -11.05
CA ASP A 89 -0.51 -9.23 -11.89
C ASP A 89 -0.33 -10.57 -11.17
N ARG A 90 0.74 -10.69 -10.37
CA ARG A 90 1.04 -11.94 -9.63
C ARG A 90 0.00 -12.25 -8.57
N TYR A 91 -0.67 -11.24 -8.04
CA TYR A 91 -1.65 -11.40 -6.96
C TYR A 91 -2.93 -10.65 -7.30
N PRO A 92 -3.68 -11.14 -8.32
CA PRO A 92 -4.87 -10.42 -8.81
C PRO A 92 -6.02 -10.37 -7.80
N GLY A 93 -5.99 -11.22 -6.78
CA GLY A 93 -7.02 -11.27 -5.76
C GLY A 93 -6.88 -10.26 -4.63
N ILE A 94 -5.84 -9.42 -4.64
CA ILE A 94 -5.61 -8.44 -3.58
C ILE A 94 -5.53 -7.02 -4.14
N ARG A 95 -5.80 -6.08 -3.25
CA ARG A 95 -5.53 -4.65 -3.44
C ARG A 95 -4.75 -4.14 -2.23
N SER A 96 -3.63 -3.49 -2.49
CA SER A 96 -2.80 -2.91 -1.44
C SER A 96 -3.10 -1.42 -1.37
N MET A 97 -3.84 -1.03 -0.32
CA MET A 97 -4.22 0.37 -0.11
C MET A 97 -3.11 1.09 0.63
N MET A 98 -2.86 2.34 0.25
CA MET A 98 -1.83 3.15 0.90
C MET A 98 -2.32 3.58 2.28
N GLY A 99 -1.64 3.11 3.32
CA GLY A 99 -2.09 3.30 4.71
C GLY A 99 -2.27 4.76 5.13
N GLY A 100 -1.45 5.65 4.60
CA GLY A 100 -1.58 7.08 4.90
C GLY A 100 -2.86 7.72 4.39
N THR A 101 -3.58 7.07 3.48
CA THR A 101 -4.86 7.57 2.95
C THR A 101 -6.08 7.08 3.74
N LEU A 102 -5.89 6.19 4.71
CA LEU A 102 -6.97 5.76 5.60
C LEU A 102 -7.36 6.89 6.54
N ASP A 103 -8.65 7.02 6.78
CA ASP A 103 -9.19 8.09 7.67
C ASP A 103 -8.79 7.87 9.12
N ASP A 104 -8.93 6.64 9.62
CA ASP A 104 -8.55 6.28 10.98
C ASP A 104 -7.15 5.66 11.02
N LYS A 105 -6.17 6.49 11.29
CA LYS A 105 -4.77 6.06 11.33
C LYS A 105 -4.39 5.27 12.58
N THR A 106 -5.27 5.25 13.60
CA THR A 106 -5.02 4.45 14.81
C THR A 106 -5.12 2.95 14.55
N ARG A 107 -5.74 2.57 13.43
CA ARG A 107 -5.86 1.17 13.00
C ARG A 107 -4.68 0.68 12.17
N ILE A 108 -3.71 1.56 11.88
CA ILE A 108 -2.52 1.19 11.11
C ILE A 108 -1.50 0.60 12.07
N LYS A 109 -1.26 -0.72 11.94
CA LYS A 109 -0.35 -1.47 12.81
C LYS A 109 0.54 -2.38 11.96
N PRO A 110 1.58 -1.84 11.32
CA PRO A 110 2.46 -2.66 10.50
C PRO A 110 3.20 -3.70 11.33
N THR A 111 3.31 -4.90 10.78
CA THR A 111 3.95 -6.04 11.45
C THR A 111 5.27 -6.45 10.80
N PHE A 112 5.59 -5.90 9.63
CA PHE A 112 6.82 -6.20 8.92
C PHE A 112 7.26 -5.01 8.07
N SER A 113 8.54 -5.03 7.66
CA SER A 113 9.08 -4.08 6.71
C SER A 113 9.88 -4.82 5.64
N LEU A 114 9.64 -4.48 4.38
CA LEU A 114 10.31 -5.03 3.21
C LEU A 114 11.42 -4.10 2.74
N TRP A 115 12.41 -4.68 2.05
CA TRP A 115 13.48 -3.94 1.41
C TRP A 115 14.25 -3.05 2.38
N CYS A 116 14.51 -3.56 3.59
CA CYS A 116 15.29 -2.84 4.59
C CYS A 116 16.73 -2.58 4.12
N SER A 117 17.23 -3.37 3.17
CA SER A 117 18.54 -3.11 2.54
C SER A 117 18.63 -1.76 1.83
N SER A 118 17.49 -1.22 1.40
CA SER A 118 17.41 0.10 0.75
C SER A 118 16.96 1.20 1.73
N GLY A 119 16.78 0.87 3.00
CA GLY A 119 16.25 1.79 4.01
C GLY A 119 17.16 2.99 4.28
N GLN A 120 16.56 4.10 4.61
CA GLN A 120 17.29 5.29 5.00
C GLN A 120 17.89 5.10 6.40
N PRO A 121 19.17 5.41 6.62
CA PRO A 121 19.86 5.08 7.88
C PRO A 121 19.27 5.71 9.14
N TRP A 122 18.61 6.85 9.00
CA TRP A 122 18.02 7.56 10.13
C TRP A 122 16.69 6.96 10.59
N LEU A 123 16.05 6.12 9.75
CA LEU A 123 14.75 5.56 10.06
C LEU A 123 14.89 4.40 11.04
N LEU A 124 14.34 4.59 12.23
CA LEU A 124 14.29 3.56 13.26
C LEU A 124 12.87 3.00 13.31
N LEU A 125 12.75 1.68 13.14
CA LEU A 125 11.47 1.00 13.17
C LEU A 125 11.18 0.50 14.60
N PRO A 126 9.88 0.40 14.99
CA PRO A 126 9.52 -0.12 16.30
C PRO A 126 10.03 -1.54 16.51
N GLU A 127 10.30 -1.88 17.77
CA GLU A 127 10.60 -3.26 18.15
C GLU A 127 9.42 -4.18 17.82
N GLY A 128 9.72 -5.43 17.50
CA GLY A 128 8.71 -6.44 17.18
C GLY A 128 8.28 -6.47 15.73
N ILE A 129 8.65 -5.48 14.91
CA ILE A 129 8.42 -5.52 13.47
C ILE A 129 9.45 -6.48 12.84
N ARG A 130 8.97 -7.41 12.01
CA ARG A 130 9.85 -8.30 11.25
C ARG A 130 10.52 -7.54 10.13
N LEU A 131 11.85 -7.58 10.10
CA LEU A 131 12.64 -6.89 9.09
C LEU A 131 13.09 -7.87 8.01
N HIS A 132 12.79 -7.54 6.76
CA HIS A 132 13.23 -8.30 5.60
C HIS A 132 14.17 -7.44 4.76
N ALA A 133 15.39 -7.95 4.49
CA ALA A 133 16.35 -7.23 3.68
C ALA A 133 15.80 -6.96 2.27
N ASP A 134 15.11 -7.95 1.72
CA ASP A 134 14.49 -7.91 0.39
C ASP A 134 13.02 -8.30 0.49
N TYR A 135 12.48 -8.91 -0.55
CA TYR A 135 11.11 -9.43 -0.59
C TYR A 135 11.12 -10.94 -0.34
N PRO A 136 10.61 -11.43 0.79
CA PRO A 136 10.59 -12.87 1.06
C PRO A 136 9.54 -13.57 0.19
N ASN A 137 9.87 -14.79 -0.25
CA ASN A 137 8.95 -15.62 -1.03
C ASN A 137 7.71 -15.96 -0.20
N GLY A 138 6.54 -15.89 -0.80
CA GLY A 138 5.28 -16.28 -0.18
C GLY A 138 4.72 -15.32 0.87
N LEU A 139 5.28 -14.13 0.98
CA LEU A 139 4.82 -13.14 1.97
C LEU A 139 3.37 -12.70 1.72
N ILE A 140 3.00 -12.55 0.47
CA ILE A 140 1.63 -12.21 0.05
C ILE A 140 1.10 -13.43 -0.71
N ALA A 141 0.53 -14.31 0.02
CA ALA A 141 -0.04 -15.54 -0.52
C ALA A 141 -1.57 -15.48 -0.49
#